data_b9f7d686088716c23961e08f04f26201
#
_entry.id   b9f7d686088716c23961e08f04f26201
#
_cell.length_a   1.000
_cell.length_b   1.000
_cell.length_c   1.000
_cell.angle_alpha   90.00
_cell.angle_beta   90.00
_cell.angle_gamma   90.00
#
_symmetry.space_group_name_H-M   'P 1'
#
loop_
_entity.id
_entity.type
_entity.pdbx_description
1 polymer ?
#
loop_
_entity_poly.entity_id
_entity_poly.type
_entity_poly.pdbx_seq_one_letter_code
_entity_poly.pdbx_strand_id
1 'polypeptide(L)'
;QCLGHEIVYISDEVVTARCIQAWQQSGMKLLGCGRGTPVNVDWRAVHQSGIPLVYTPGRNANSVSEFFFGLLIGLVRRIAADAHALRSGRYLGPAKENVLVLDPQQDVVWFMPDGSSPMRDFGGGFELYGRTLGLIGFGAIGRRVGHTAKEGFGMKVKVYDPYCSAETIESCGCEKVSLAE
;
A
#
# COMPACT_ATOMS: atom_id res chain seq x y z
N GLN A 1 -1.40 -0.80 -34.11
CA GLN A 1 0.08 -0.74 -34.16
C GLN A 1 0.76 -2.09 -33.95
N CYS A 2 0.14 -3.09 -33.34
CA CYS A 2 0.77 -4.41 -33.08
C CYS A 2 0.40 -5.50 -34.09
N LEU A 3 0.02 -5.14 -35.29
CA LEU A 3 -0.30 -6.13 -36.34
C LEU A 3 0.95 -6.80 -36.87
N GLY A 4 0.87 -8.11 -37.16
CA GLY A 4 1.98 -8.90 -37.71
C GLY A 4 2.98 -9.41 -36.67
N HIS A 5 2.73 -9.23 -35.38
CA HIS A 5 3.57 -9.77 -34.32
C HIS A 5 2.98 -11.05 -33.73
N GLU A 6 3.78 -12.08 -33.54
CA GLU A 6 3.36 -13.34 -32.93
C GLU A 6 3.15 -13.23 -31.41
N ILE A 7 3.90 -12.34 -30.75
CA ILE A 7 3.81 -12.08 -29.31
C ILE A 7 3.54 -10.59 -29.12
N VAL A 8 2.48 -10.28 -28.39
CA VAL A 8 2.13 -8.90 -28.02
C VAL A 8 2.17 -8.80 -26.49
N TYR A 9 2.88 -7.80 -25.99
CA TYR A 9 2.89 -7.47 -24.58
C TYR A 9 2.26 -6.09 -24.36
N ILE A 10 1.39 -6.01 -23.37
CA ILE A 10 0.71 -4.78 -22.94
C ILE A 10 0.90 -4.53 -21.45
N SER A 11 0.78 -3.29 -21.03
CA SER A 11 0.76 -2.89 -19.61
C SER A 11 -0.63 -2.36 -19.24
N ASP A 12 -0.89 -1.08 -19.50
CA ASP A 12 -2.11 -0.38 -19.09
C ASP A 12 -3.06 -0.08 -20.27
N GLU A 13 -2.64 -0.45 -21.48
CA GLU A 13 -3.43 -0.23 -22.68
C GLU A 13 -4.76 -1.02 -22.64
N VAL A 14 -5.85 -0.37 -23.07
CA VAL A 14 -7.15 -1.03 -23.16
C VAL A 14 -7.21 -1.89 -24.42
N VAL A 15 -7.44 -3.19 -24.24
CA VAL A 15 -7.53 -4.17 -25.30
C VAL A 15 -8.96 -4.66 -25.45
N THR A 16 -9.62 -4.20 -26.50
CA THR A 16 -10.99 -4.55 -26.84
C THR A 16 -11.07 -5.84 -27.67
N ALA A 17 -12.26 -6.40 -27.81
CA ALA A 17 -12.53 -7.54 -28.71
C ALA A 17 -12.04 -7.29 -30.13
N ARG A 18 -12.19 -6.03 -30.64
CA ARG A 18 -11.71 -5.64 -31.95
C ARG A 18 -10.18 -5.76 -32.09
N CYS A 19 -9.45 -5.40 -31.03
CA CYS A 19 -7.99 -5.56 -31.01
C CYS A 19 -7.60 -7.03 -31.09
N ILE A 20 -8.26 -7.88 -30.29
CA ILE A 20 -7.99 -9.33 -30.24
C ILE A 20 -8.24 -9.96 -31.61
N GLN A 21 -9.37 -9.66 -32.24
CA GLN A 21 -9.71 -10.17 -33.56
C GLN A 21 -8.68 -9.77 -34.64
N ALA A 22 -8.27 -8.49 -34.65
CA ALA A 22 -7.29 -7.99 -35.58
C ALA A 22 -5.92 -8.64 -35.37
N TRP A 23 -5.50 -8.83 -34.12
CA TRP A 23 -4.22 -9.49 -33.81
C TRP A 23 -4.26 -10.98 -34.15
N GLN A 24 -5.36 -11.68 -33.85
CA GLN A 24 -5.56 -13.07 -34.23
C GLN A 24 -5.42 -13.26 -35.75
N GLN A 25 -6.10 -12.40 -36.54
CA GLN A 25 -6.03 -12.44 -37.99
C GLN A 25 -4.62 -12.15 -38.55
N SER A 26 -3.83 -11.37 -37.81
CA SER A 26 -2.44 -11.05 -38.16
C SER A 26 -1.40 -12.04 -37.66
N GLY A 27 -1.83 -13.14 -37.00
CA GLY A 27 -0.95 -14.23 -36.60
C GLY A 27 -0.44 -14.19 -35.18
N MET A 28 -1.09 -13.40 -34.26
CA MET A 28 -0.71 -13.40 -32.84
C MET A 28 -0.93 -14.78 -32.21
N LYS A 29 0.08 -15.25 -31.46
CA LYS A 29 0.11 -16.55 -30.78
C LYS A 29 0.07 -16.44 -29.26
N LEU A 30 0.45 -15.27 -28.70
CA LEU A 30 0.55 -15.05 -27.26
C LEU A 30 0.26 -13.59 -26.92
N LEU A 31 -0.59 -13.37 -25.94
CA LEU A 31 -0.81 -12.07 -25.31
C LEU A 31 -0.25 -12.05 -23.89
N GLY A 32 0.72 -11.19 -23.62
CA GLY A 32 1.23 -10.89 -22.29
C GLY A 32 0.61 -9.62 -21.71
N CYS A 33 0.16 -9.67 -20.47
CA CYS A 33 -0.34 -8.50 -19.75
C CYS A 33 0.47 -8.29 -18.46
N GLY A 34 1.11 -7.13 -18.34
CA GLY A 34 1.95 -6.78 -17.19
C GLY A 34 1.17 -6.45 -15.92
N ARG A 35 -0.14 -6.65 -15.87
CA ARG A 35 -0.96 -6.40 -14.66
C ARG A 35 -1.15 -7.65 -13.82
N GLY A 36 -1.39 -7.46 -12.53
CA GLY A 36 -1.73 -8.55 -11.62
C GLY A 36 -3.11 -9.16 -11.89
N THR A 37 -4.04 -8.35 -12.41
CA THR A 37 -5.34 -8.77 -12.94
C THR A 37 -5.56 -7.99 -14.24
N PRO A 38 -5.81 -8.67 -15.38
CA PRO A 38 -5.89 -8.02 -16.69
C PRO A 38 -7.26 -7.36 -16.93
N VAL A 39 -7.68 -6.43 -16.05
CA VAL A 39 -8.97 -5.73 -16.13
C VAL A 39 -9.09 -4.82 -17.35
N ASN A 40 -7.99 -4.51 -18.00
CA ASN A 40 -7.91 -3.70 -19.21
C ASN A 40 -7.99 -4.53 -20.50
N VAL A 41 -8.18 -5.84 -20.40
CA VAL A 41 -8.29 -6.78 -21.53
C VAL A 41 -9.69 -7.36 -21.56
N ASP A 42 -10.29 -7.41 -22.74
CA ASP A 42 -11.52 -8.19 -22.95
C ASP A 42 -11.19 -9.69 -22.92
N TRP A 43 -11.19 -10.25 -21.70
CA TRP A 43 -10.83 -11.64 -21.47
C TRP A 43 -11.78 -12.63 -22.13
N ARG A 44 -13.06 -12.23 -22.40
CA ARG A 44 -14.03 -13.08 -23.12
C ARG A 44 -13.62 -13.23 -24.58
N ALA A 45 -13.23 -12.12 -25.20
CA ALA A 45 -12.70 -12.15 -26.56
C ALA A 45 -11.40 -12.95 -26.65
N VAL A 46 -10.50 -12.82 -25.67
CA VAL A 46 -9.27 -13.63 -25.61
C VAL A 46 -9.62 -15.12 -25.50
N HIS A 47 -10.51 -15.49 -24.60
CA HIS A 47 -10.93 -16.89 -24.42
C HIS A 47 -11.55 -17.46 -25.72
N GLN A 48 -12.40 -16.69 -26.39
CA GLN A 48 -13.02 -17.10 -27.65
C GLN A 48 -12.02 -17.22 -28.79
N SER A 49 -10.95 -16.42 -28.80
CA SER A 49 -9.91 -16.46 -29.82
C SER A 49 -8.99 -17.68 -29.67
N GLY A 50 -8.97 -18.34 -28.52
CA GLY A 50 -8.03 -19.42 -28.22
C GLY A 50 -6.57 -18.99 -28.03
N ILE A 51 -6.29 -17.66 -28.02
CA ILE A 51 -4.95 -17.14 -27.79
C ILE A 51 -4.64 -17.21 -26.29
N PRO A 52 -3.52 -17.80 -25.88
CA PRO A 52 -3.10 -17.77 -24.48
C PRO A 52 -2.88 -16.34 -23.96
N LEU A 53 -3.43 -16.06 -22.77
CA LEU A 53 -3.18 -14.82 -22.03
C LEU A 53 -2.32 -15.13 -20.81
N VAL A 54 -1.13 -14.54 -20.76
CA VAL A 54 -0.23 -14.61 -19.60
C VAL A 54 -0.26 -13.30 -18.84
N TYR A 55 -0.43 -13.36 -17.51
CA TYR A 55 -0.40 -12.20 -16.63
C TYR A 55 0.29 -12.52 -15.31
N THR A 56 0.56 -11.53 -14.47
CA THR A 56 1.46 -11.66 -13.32
C THR A 56 0.78 -11.32 -11.99
N PRO A 57 -0.09 -12.22 -11.46
CA PRO A 57 -0.78 -11.97 -10.19
C PRO A 57 0.24 -11.81 -9.04
N GLY A 58 -0.01 -10.82 -8.19
CA GLY A 58 0.81 -10.57 -7.00
C GLY A 58 2.17 -9.90 -7.25
N ARG A 59 2.54 -9.56 -8.49
CA ARG A 59 3.85 -8.97 -8.81
C ARG A 59 4.22 -7.73 -8.00
N ASN A 60 3.24 -6.94 -7.61
CA ASN A 60 3.41 -5.68 -6.87
C ASN A 60 3.00 -5.78 -5.39
N ALA A 61 2.75 -6.99 -4.88
CA ALA A 61 2.23 -7.15 -3.52
C ALA A 61 3.17 -6.58 -2.46
N ASN A 62 4.48 -6.73 -2.64
CA ASN A 62 5.49 -6.15 -1.75
C ASN A 62 5.44 -4.63 -1.77
N SER A 63 5.60 -4.04 -2.96
CA SER A 63 5.66 -2.59 -3.12
C SER A 63 4.41 -1.88 -2.61
N VAL A 64 3.21 -2.46 -2.87
CA VAL A 64 1.95 -1.90 -2.38
C VAL A 64 1.83 -2.03 -0.87
N SER A 65 2.27 -3.16 -0.30
CA SER A 65 2.27 -3.34 1.16
C SER A 65 3.23 -2.35 1.85
N GLU A 66 4.43 -2.17 1.32
CA GLU A 66 5.40 -1.20 1.84
C GLU A 66 4.86 0.24 1.76
N PHE A 67 4.27 0.61 0.62
CA PHE A 67 3.65 1.92 0.44
C PHE A 67 2.49 2.15 1.41
N PHE A 68 1.65 1.12 1.64
CA PHE A 68 0.58 1.17 2.63
C PHE A 68 1.12 1.51 4.03
N PHE A 69 2.18 0.82 4.49
CA PHE A 69 2.77 1.11 5.80
C PHE A 69 3.45 2.47 5.84
N GLY A 70 4.08 2.90 4.75
CA GLY A 70 4.61 4.26 4.63
C GLY A 70 3.53 5.33 4.86
N LEU A 71 2.39 5.18 4.21
CA LEU A 71 1.24 6.07 4.40
C LEU A 71 0.64 5.96 5.81
N LEU A 72 0.44 4.73 6.31
CA LEU A 72 -0.13 4.50 7.63
C LEU A 72 0.73 5.14 8.73
N ILE A 73 2.03 4.89 8.73
CA ILE A 73 2.96 5.48 9.68
C ILE A 73 3.00 7.01 9.50
N GLY A 74 3.08 7.49 8.26
CA GLY A 74 3.04 8.93 7.95
C GLY A 74 1.81 9.62 8.54
N LEU A 75 0.66 8.96 8.48
CA LEU A 75 -0.61 9.47 9.00
C LEU A 75 -0.66 9.43 10.53
N VAL A 76 -0.44 8.25 11.13
CA VAL A 76 -0.62 8.07 12.59
C VAL A 76 0.46 8.78 13.40
N ARG A 77 1.65 8.99 12.83
CA ARG A 77 2.75 9.74 13.44
C ARG A 77 2.83 11.19 12.94
N ARG A 78 1.88 11.64 12.10
CA ARG A 78 1.76 13.01 11.58
C ARG A 78 3.01 13.51 10.82
N ILE A 79 3.82 12.61 10.25
CA ILE A 79 5.13 12.94 9.68
C ILE A 79 5.07 14.09 8.67
N ALA A 80 4.05 14.11 7.79
CA ALA A 80 3.91 15.17 6.79
C ALA A 80 3.61 16.54 7.42
N ALA A 81 2.74 16.59 8.43
CA ALA A 81 2.38 17.84 9.12
C ALA A 81 3.59 18.39 9.90
N ASP A 82 4.31 17.51 10.56
CA ASP A 82 5.46 17.87 11.38
C ASP A 82 6.64 18.32 10.49
N ALA A 83 6.89 17.62 9.38
CA ALA A 83 7.88 18.04 8.39
C ALA A 83 7.53 19.39 7.76
N HIS A 84 6.24 19.67 7.52
CA HIS A 84 5.79 20.97 7.02
C HIS A 84 6.03 22.08 8.06
N ALA A 85 5.67 21.84 9.32
CA ALA A 85 5.89 22.81 10.40
C ALA A 85 7.37 23.15 10.61
N LEU A 86 8.25 22.14 10.52
CA LEU A 86 9.70 22.37 10.59
C LEU A 86 10.23 23.19 9.40
N ARG A 87 9.82 22.83 8.18
CA ARG A 87 10.25 23.52 6.95
C ARG A 87 9.72 24.96 6.83
N SER A 88 8.57 25.25 7.43
CA SER A 88 8.01 26.60 7.45
C SER A 88 8.77 27.57 8.37
N GLY A 89 9.77 27.06 9.09
CA GLY A 89 10.55 27.88 10.02
C GLY A 89 9.90 28.13 11.38
N ARG A 90 8.78 27.46 11.68
CA ARG A 90 8.02 27.65 12.93
C ARG A 90 8.87 27.48 14.20
N TYR A 91 9.87 26.60 14.14
CA TYR A 91 10.76 26.29 15.26
C TYR A 91 12.20 26.73 15.01
N LEU A 92 12.42 27.70 14.10
CA LEU A 92 13.71 28.31 13.88
C LEU A 92 13.80 29.58 14.74
N GLY A 93 14.65 29.54 15.73
CA GLY A 93 15.04 30.72 16.51
C GLY A 93 16.52 31.04 16.28
N PRO A 94 17.02 32.17 16.81
CA PRO A 94 18.46 32.48 16.80
C PRO A 94 19.24 31.32 17.45
N ALA A 95 20.32 30.89 16.83
CA ALA A 95 21.08 29.72 17.24
C ALA A 95 21.58 29.73 18.71
N LYS A 96 21.65 30.92 19.31
CA LYS A 96 22.04 31.13 20.72
C LYS A 96 20.86 30.95 21.70
N GLU A 97 19.62 30.95 21.22
CA GLU A 97 18.38 30.89 22.05
C GLU A 97 17.73 29.52 21.97
N ASN A 98 18.13 28.71 20.99
CA ASN A 98 17.74 27.30 20.92
C ASN A 98 18.65 26.49 21.85
N VAL A 99 18.48 26.62 23.14
CA VAL A 99 19.29 25.88 24.10
C VAL A 99 18.67 24.50 24.28
N LEU A 100 19.38 23.48 23.79
CA LEU A 100 19.19 22.14 24.25
C LEU A 100 19.72 22.07 25.69
N VAL A 101 18.85 22.19 26.68
CA VAL A 101 19.25 21.98 28.07
C VAL A 101 19.33 20.50 28.31
N LEU A 102 20.54 19.96 28.27
CA LEU A 102 20.85 18.61 28.70
C LEU A 102 21.03 18.62 30.22
N ASP A 103 19.99 18.35 30.96
CA ASP A 103 20.09 17.95 32.35
C ASP A 103 20.21 16.43 32.38
N PRO A 104 21.32 15.83 32.91
CA PRO A 104 21.46 14.38 33.01
C PRO A 104 20.38 13.67 33.83
N GLN A 105 19.60 14.41 34.60
CA GLN A 105 18.51 13.89 35.43
C GLN A 105 17.11 14.15 34.86
N GLN A 106 17.00 14.84 33.72
CA GLN A 106 15.72 15.14 33.06
C GLN A 106 15.79 14.82 31.57
N ASP A 107 14.67 14.47 30.99
CA ASP A 107 14.52 14.35 29.54
C ASP A 107 14.83 15.68 28.87
N VAL A 108 15.33 15.58 27.63
CA VAL A 108 15.62 16.75 26.80
C VAL A 108 14.33 17.56 26.62
N VAL A 109 14.35 18.79 27.11
CA VAL A 109 13.25 19.73 26.94
C VAL A 109 13.63 20.79 25.91
N TRP A 110 12.91 20.82 24.82
CA TRP A 110 13.10 21.82 23.76
C TRP A 110 11.97 22.82 23.79
N PHE A 111 12.26 24.04 24.27
CA PHE A 111 11.34 25.16 24.25
C PHE A 111 11.90 26.28 23.35
N MET A 112 11.01 26.88 22.58
CA MET A 112 11.28 28.13 21.85
C MET A 112 11.07 29.31 22.79
N PRO A 113 11.64 30.52 22.46
CA PRO A 113 11.47 31.73 23.28
C PRO A 113 10.00 32.13 23.49
N ASP A 114 9.11 31.81 22.56
CA ASP A 114 7.66 32.04 22.65
C ASP A 114 6.91 30.99 23.51
N GLY A 115 7.63 30.05 24.11
CA GLY A 115 7.07 28.97 24.90
C GLY A 115 6.48 27.80 24.09
N SER A 116 6.56 27.84 22.75
CA SER A 116 6.19 26.68 21.92
C SER A 116 7.25 25.58 22.05
N SER A 117 6.82 24.33 21.82
CA SER A 117 7.72 23.17 21.91
C SER A 117 7.39 22.18 20.79
N PRO A 118 8.37 21.84 19.93
CA PRO A 118 8.18 20.77 18.95
C PRO A 118 7.77 19.45 19.59
N MET A 119 8.34 19.10 20.74
CA MET A 119 8.01 17.87 21.48
C MET A 119 6.53 17.80 21.84
N ARG A 120 5.95 18.90 22.31
CA ARG A 120 4.53 19.00 22.66
C ARG A 120 3.65 19.07 21.42
N ASP A 121 4.03 19.86 20.44
CA ASP A 121 3.22 20.16 19.26
C ASP A 121 3.18 18.93 18.31
N PHE A 122 4.24 18.11 18.28
CA PHE A 122 4.31 16.86 17.51
C PHE A 122 3.74 15.64 18.23
N GLY A 123 3.37 15.78 19.51
CA GLY A 123 2.85 14.69 20.36
C GLY A 123 1.45 14.16 19.99
N GLY A 124 0.80 14.67 18.93
CA GLY A 124 -0.58 14.32 18.57
C GLY A 124 -0.74 12.99 17.79
N GLY A 125 0.33 12.21 17.63
CA GLY A 125 0.29 10.89 17.00
C GLY A 125 -0.05 9.77 17.98
N PHE A 126 -0.23 8.55 17.45
CA PHE A 126 -0.43 7.36 18.29
C PHE A 126 0.36 6.15 17.74
N GLU A 127 0.52 5.14 18.58
CA GLU A 127 1.21 3.91 18.26
C GLU A 127 0.27 2.88 17.62
N LEU A 128 0.82 2.04 16.73
CA LEU A 128 0.07 0.95 16.10
C LEU A 128 -0.06 -0.28 17.01
N TYR A 129 0.87 -0.48 17.94
CA TYR A 129 0.90 -1.63 18.82
C TYR A 129 -0.42 -1.80 19.58
N GLY A 130 -0.94 -3.03 19.57
CA GLY A 130 -2.20 -3.40 20.22
C GLY A 130 -3.48 -2.88 19.53
N ARG A 131 -3.35 -2.04 18.49
CA ARG A 131 -4.47 -1.53 17.70
C ARG A 131 -5.01 -2.59 16.74
N THR A 132 -6.22 -2.37 16.25
CA THR A 132 -6.87 -3.26 15.28
C THR A 132 -6.76 -2.66 13.87
N LEU A 133 -6.30 -3.46 12.92
CA LEU A 133 -6.35 -3.17 11.50
C LEU A 133 -7.50 -3.98 10.86
N GLY A 134 -8.44 -3.29 10.23
CA GLY A 134 -9.47 -3.91 9.40
C GLY A 134 -8.98 -4.03 7.96
N LEU A 135 -9.09 -5.21 7.36
CA LEU A 135 -8.77 -5.45 5.96
C LEU A 135 -10.03 -5.87 5.19
N ILE A 136 -10.29 -5.21 4.08
CA ILE A 136 -11.28 -5.63 3.09
C ILE A 136 -10.53 -6.23 1.91
N GLY A 137 -10.61 -7.56 1.78
CA GLY A 137 -9.85 -8.35 0.82
C GLY A 137 -8.58 -8.99 1.39
N PHE A 138 -8.41 -10.29 1.16
CA PHE A 138 -7.29 -11.10 1.64
C PHE A 138 -6.54 -11.81 0.51
N GLY A 139 -6.36 -11.11 -0.61
CA GLY A 139 -5.51 -11.51 -1.72
C GLY A 139 -4.01 -11.37 -1.41
N ALA A 140 -3.17 -11.34 -2.44
CA ALA A 140 -1.70 -11.27 -2.28
C ALA A 140 -1.24 -10.03 -1.46
N ILE A 141 -1.86 -8.87 -1.67
CA ILE A 141 -1.56 -7.64 -0.94
C ILE A 141 -2.08 -7.73 0.50
N GLY A 142 -3.38 -8.07 0.68
CA GLY A 142 -4.00 -8.13 2.01
C GLY A 142 -3.31 -9.10 2.96
N ARG A 143 -2.88 -10.26 2.46
CA ARG A 143 -2.10 -11.24 3.26
C ARG A 143 -0.77 -10.67 3.73
N ARG A 144 -0.07 -9.95 2.86
CA ARG A 144 1.21 -9.35 3.21
C ARG A 144 1.05 -8.19 4.19
N VAL A 145 0.05 -7.34 3.97
CA VAL A 145 -0.30 -6.25 4.91
C VAL A 145 -0.70 -6.84 6.26
N GLY A 146 -1.57 -7.85 6.30
CA GLY A 146 -1.99 -8.51 7.55
C GLY A 146 -0.82 -9.12 8.31
N HIS A 147 0.06 -9.84 7.62
CA HIS A 147 1.26 -10.42 8.22
C HIS A 147 2.17 -9.34 8.82
N THR A 148 2.49 -8.29 8.06
CA THR A 148 3.36 -7.20 8.54
C THR A 148 2.72 -6.42 9.69
N ALA A 149 1.41 -6.16 9.63
CA ALA A 149 0.70 -5.50 10.72
C ALA A 149 0.79 -6.28 12.03
N LYS A 150 0.60 -7.60 11.95
CA LYS A 150 0.64 -8.48 13.11
C LYS A 150 2.06 -8.67 13.64
N GLU A 151 2.97 -9.15 12.80
CA GLU A 151 4.31 -9.56 13.24
C GLU A 151 5.26 -8.36 13.39
N GLY A 152 5.11 -7.31 12.58
CA GLY A 152 5.98 -6.13 12.62
C GLY A 152 5.52 -5.05 13.59
N PHE A 153 4.19 -4.88 13.74
CA PHE A 153 3.62 -3.80 14.55
C PHE A 153 2.80 -4.27 15.75
N GLY A 154 2.67 -5.57 15.98
CA GLY A 154 1.90 -6.12 17.10
C GLY A 154 0.41 -5.77 17.06
N MET A 155 -0.15 -5.55 15.86
CA MET A 155 -1.55 -5.22 15.68
C MET A 155 -2.45 -6.46 15.73
N LYS A 156 -3.70 -6.27 16.08
CA LYS A 156 -4.77 -7.23 15.79
C LYS A 156 -5.25 -7.03 14.37
N VAL A 157 -5.54 -8.10 13.62
CA VAL A 157 -5.95 -7.99 12.23
C VAL A 157 -7.30 -8.67 12.05
N LYS A 158 -8.31 -7.89 11.65
CA LYS A 158 -9.65 -8.36 11.28
C LYS A 158 -9.79 -8.30 9.76
N VAL A 159 -10.33 -9.37 9.17
CA VAL A 159 -10.39 -9.54 7.72
C VAL A 159 -11.81 -9.85 7.27
N TYR A 160 -12.33 -9.02 6.38
CA TYR A 160 -13.47 -9.34 5.56
C TYR A 160 -13.01 -9.73 4.15
N ASP A 161 -13.30 -10.95 3.74
CA ASP A 161 -13.11 -11.42 2.37
C ASP A 161 -14.17 -12.52 2.08
N PRO A 162 -15.09 -12.30 1.11
CA PRO A 162 -16.13 -13.28 0.81
C PRO A 162 -15.63 -14.54 0.10
N TYR A 163 -14.42 -14.49 -0.49
CA TYR A 163 -13.87 -15.58 -1.28
C TYR A 163 -12.80 -16.39 -0.53
N CYS A 164 -12.22 -15.84 0.54
CA CYS A 164 -11.20 -16.50 1.32
C CYS A 164 -11.84 -17.26 2.49
N SER A 165 -11.49 -18.53 2.68
CA SER A 165 -12.02 -19.33 3.80
C SER A 165 -11.55 -18.80 5.15
N ALA A 166 -12.33 -19.09 6.22
CA ALA A 166 -11.94 -18.74 7.59
C ALA A 166 -10.63 -19.41 7.98
N GLU A 167 -10.49 -20.69 7.67
CA GLU A 167 -9.27 -21.46 7.94
C GLU A 167 -8.02 -20.83 7.34
N THR A 168 -8.11 -20.32 6.09
CA THR A 168 -6.98 -19.64 5.44
C THR A 168 -6.63 -18.32 6.14
N ILE A 169 -7.62 -17.56 6.59
CA ILE A 169 -7.41 -16.28 7.28
C ILE A 169 -6.82 -16.54 8.67
N GLU A 170 -7.38 -17.50 9.40
CA GLU A 170 -6.96 -17.85 10.76
C GLU A 170 -5.58 -18.50 10.79
N SER A 171 -5.20 -19.29 9.79
CA SER A 171 -3.85 -19.84 9.66
C SER A 171 -2.77 -18.76 9.51
N CYS A 172 -3.15 -17.58 9.03
CA CYS A 172 -2.28 -16.37 9.01
C CYS A 172 -2.34 -15.58 10.32
N GLY A 173 -3.05 -16.08 11.33
CA GLY A 173 -3.24 -15.45 12.63
C GLY A 173 -4.08 -14.17 12.59
N CYS A 174 -4.95 -14.06 11.58
CA CYS A 174 -5.94 -12.99 11.45
C CYS A 174 -7.33 -13.51 11.84
N GLU A 175 -8.25 -12.63 12.19
CA GLU A 175 -9.63 -12.95 12.52
C GLU A 175 -10.54 -12.71 11.31
N LYS A 176 -11.31 -13.72 10.88
CA LYS A 176 -12.32 -13.51 9.84
C LYS A 176 -13.57 -12.89 10.46
N VAL A 177 -14.05 -11.82 9.84
CA VAL A 177 -15.22 -11.06 10.31
C VAL A 177 -16.22 -10.83 9.19
N SER A 178 -17.44 -10.44 9.53
CA SER A 178 -18.41 -9.88 8.57
C SER A 178 -18.05 -8.43 8.23
N LEU A 179 -18.62 -7.89 7.13
CA LEU A 179 -18.37 -6.50 6.74
C LEU A 179 -18.93 -5.48 7.75
N ALA A 180 -19.89 -5.89 8.58
CA ALA A 180 -20.51 -5.03 9.58
C ALA A 180 -19.69 -4.92 10.89
N GLU A 181 -18.77 -5.84 11.10
CA GLU A 181 -17.81 -5.86 12.24
C GLU A 181 -16.51 -5.17 11.90
#